data_aef5a687a1e97fd92b9eda00d98ad232
#
_entry.id   aef5a687a1e97fd92b9eda00d98ad232
#
_cell.length_a   1.000
_cell.length_b   1.000
_cell.length_c   1.000
_cell.angle_alpha   90.00
_cell.angle_beta   90.00
_cell.angle_gamma   90.00
#
_symmetry.space_group_name_H-M   'P 1'
#
loop_
_entity.id
_entity.type
_entity.pdbx_description
1 polymer ?
#
loop_
_entity_poly.entity_id
_entity_poly.type
_entity_poly.pdbx_seq_one_letter_code
_entity_poly.pdbx_strand_id
1 'polypeptide(L)'
;MEKNLTQGSVLKNVVSFSLPYLLSYFLQTLYGMADLFIIGQFEGVASTTAVSIGSQVMHMLTVMLVGLAMGATVSIAQATGRGAKKDASAAIGNTVTLFMSLSVVLLFVLLVLRGSIVSVMSTPEEAVSGTLDYLTICFIGIPFITAYNIIASIFRGLGDSKSPMYFIAVACVVNIALDYYFMGTLRLGPAGAALGTTLSQAVSVVISLAVIRKKQLIAVRRADLRPCRSVMEKLLKIGVPVALQDGFIQVSFVIITIIANRRGLTDAAAVGIVEKIIGFLFLIPSSMLSTVSALGAQNIGAGKPERARLTLRYAAMIACAFGAAEVLLIQFIAEPLVGLFTPDAAVAVAGGQYLCGYIWDSFFAGVQFSFSGYFCACGKSGISFLHNFLSIVLIRVPGAYLASRYFPQTLLPMGLASASGSLFSILVCVIAYAIILRRERRAREG
;
A
#
# COMPACT_ATOMS: atom_id res chain seq x y z
N MET A 1 7.67 24.34 -0.39
CA MET A 1 7.88 24.80 -1.79
C MET A 1 7.23 23.80 -2.72
N GLU A 2 6.27 24.23 -3.51
CA GLU A 2 5.72 23.42 -4.60
C GLU A 2 6.89 23.03 -5.52
N LYS A 3 7.19 21.76 -5.63
CA LYS A 3 8.26 21.32 -6.52
C LYS A 3 7.68 21.10 -7.90
N ASN A 4 8.07 21.94 -8.84
CA ASN A 4 7.61 21.81 -10.23
C ASN A 4 8.27 20.59 -10.89
N LEU A 5 7.56 19.47 -10.92
CA LEU A 5 8.03 18.21 -11.51
C LEU A 5 7.81 18.15 -13.03
N THR A 6 7.29 19.22 -13.63
CA THR A 6 7.02 19.31 -15.07
C THR A 6 8.22 19.85 -15.87
N GLN A 7 9.36 20.10 -15.19
CA GLN A 7 10.59 20.63 -15.78
C GLN A 7 11.81 19.77 -15.39
N GLY A 8 12.93 19.99 -16.05
CA GLY A 8 14.18 19.27 -15.81
C GLY A 8 14.17 17.81 -16.28
N SER A 9 15.15 17.03 -15.86
CA SER A 9 15.30 15.60 -16.22
C SER A 9 14.19 14.77 -15.58
N VAL A 10 13.46 14.01 -16.39
CA VAL A 10 12.39 13.11 -15.91
C VAL A 10 12.97 12.02 -15.03
N LEU A 11 14.10 11.40 -15.42
CA LEU A 11 14.75 10.35 -14.63
C LEU A 11 15.14 10.87 -13.24
N LYS A 12 15.75 12.06 -13.17
CA LYS A 12 16.14 12.68 -11.89
C LYS A 12 14.90 12.95 -11.01
N ASN A 13 13.79 13.38 -11.62
CA ASN A 13 12.54 13.60 -10.90
C ASN A 13 11.94 12.27 -10.38
N VAL A 14 11.95 11.21 -11.19
CA VAL A 14 11.49 9.87 -10.78
C VAL A 14 12.30 9.38 -9.57
N VAL A 15 13.63 9.33 -9.66
CA VAL A 15 14.50 8.87 -8.57
C VAL A 15 14.36 9.74 -7.33
N SER A 16 14.42 11.08 -7.49
CA SER A 16 14.33 12.01 -6.35
C SER A 16 12.98 11.98 -5.64
N PHE A 17 11.89 11.59 -6.32
CA PHE A 17 10.56 11.49 -5.73
C PHE A 17 10.30 10.09 -5.16
N SER A 18 10.77 9.03 -5.84
CA SER A 18 10.54 7.64 -5.42
C SER A 18 11.33 7.25 -4.18
N LEU A 19 12.55 7.77 -4.00
CA LEU A 19 13.41 7.38 -2.88
C LEU A 19 12.82 7.75 -1.50
N PRO A 20 12.31 8.98 -1.24
CA PRO A 20 11.62 9.28 0.00
C PRO A 20 10.33 8.47 0.16
N TYR A 21 9.67 8.10 -0.93
CA TYR A 21 8.49 7.27 -0.91
C TYR A 21 8.80 5.84 -0.49
N LEU A 22 9.84 5.26 -1.09
CA LEU A 22 10.37 3.94 -0.73
C LEU A 22 10.70 3.88 0.77
N LEU A 23 11.41 4.91 1.26
CA LEU A 23 11.76 4.99 2.68
C LEU A 23 10.53 5.12 3.57
N SER A 24 9.49 5.84 3.12
CA SER A 24 8.21 5.90 3.85
C SER A 24 7.55 4.53 3.98
N TYR A 25 7.50 3.75 2.90
CA TYR A 25 6.96 2.39 2.93
C TYR A 25 7.81 1.45 3.79
N PHE A 26 9.14 1.54 3.68
CA PHE A 26 10.05 0.77 4.53
C PHE A 26 9.81 1.05 6.01
N LEU A 27 9.71 2.32 6.40
CA LEU A 27 9.44 2.70 7.79
C LEU A 27 8.06 2.21 8.26
N GLN A 28 7.04 2.23 7.40
CA GLN A 28 5.73 1.67 7.74
C GLN A 28 5.78 0.17 7.96
N THR A 29 6.51 -0.56 7.13
CA THR A 29 6.70 -2.01 7.31
C THR A 29 7.47 -2.30 8.58
N LEU A 30 8.52 -1.52 8.85
CA LEU A 30 9.38 -1.67 10.02
C LEU A 30 8.61 -1.47 11.33
N TYR A 31 7.81 -0.39 11.44
CA TYR A 31 7.08 -0.17 12.69
C TYR A 31 6.01 -1.23 12.92
N GLY A 32 5.31 -1.69 11.90
CA GLY A 32 4.35 -2.79 12.03
C GLY A 32 4.99 -4.12 12.47
N MET A 33 6.27 -4.35 12.14
CA MET A 33 7.03 -5.48 12.68
C MET A 33 7.53 -5.23 14.09
N ALA A 34 7.87 -3.99 14.43
CA ALA A 34 8.33 -3.62 15.77
C ALA A 34 7.25 -3.88 16.82
N ASP A 35 5.98 -3.55 16.54
CA ASP A 35 4.85 -3.86 17.43
C ASP A 35 4.82 -5.35 17.80
N LEU A 36 4.94 -6.25 16.79
CA LEU A 36 4.94 -7.70 17.00
C LEU A 36 6.18 -8.19 17.74
N PHE A 37 7.33 -7.61 17.46
CA PHE A 37 8.58 -7.96 18.12
C PHE A 37 8.55 -7.55 19.59
N ILE A 38 8.10 -6.34 19.89
CA ILE A 38 8.06 -5.82 21.27
C ILE A 38 7.04 -6.59 22.10
N ILE A 39 5.82 -6.83 21.59
CA ILE A 39 4.83 -7.61 22.36
C ILE A 39 5.31 -9.03 22.64
N GLY A 40 6.02 -9.64 21.70
CA GLY A 40 6.61 -10.98 21.86
C GLY A 40 7.69 -11.04 22.94
N GLN A 41 8.31 -9.90 23.31
CA GLN A 41 9.30 -9.85 24.41
C GLN A 41 8.67 -9.77 25.80
N PHE A 42 7.51 -9.15 25.92
CA PHE A 42 6.90 -8.82 27.22
C PHE A 42 5.67 -9.67 27.55
N GLU A 43 5.04 -10.28 26.54
CA GLU A 43 3.74 -10.93 26.65
C GLU A 43 3.77 -12.36 26.06
N GLY A 44 2.77 -13.15 26.44
CA GLY A 44 2.64 -14.53 25.96
C GLY A 44 2.07 -14.64 24.53
N VAL A 45 1.94 -15.90 24.07
CA VAL A 45 1.48 -16.25 22.72
C VAL A 45 0.09 -15.70 22.42
N ALA A 46 -0.83 -15.71 23.39
CA ALA A 46 -2.20 -15.19 23.19
C ALA A 46 -2.20 -13.69 22.85
N SER A 47 -1.41 -12.87 23.56
CA SER A 47 -1.27 -11.42 23.31
C SER A 47 -0.60 -11.15 21.96
N THR A 48 0.45 -11.90 21.63
CA THR A 48 1.14 -11.78 20.34
C THR A 48 0.21 -12.14 19.17
N THR A 49 -0.60 -13.20 19.32
CA THR A 49 -1.60 -13.60 18.34
C THR A 49 -2.68 -12.53 18.18
N ALA A 50 -3.13 -11.94 19.28
CA ALA A 50 -4.13 -10.86 19.27
C ALA A 50 -3.64 -9.64 18.47
N VAL A 51 -2.40 -9.19 18.72
CA VAL A 51 -1.79 -8.07 17.95
C VAL A 51 -1.56 -8.45 16.50
N SER A 52 -1.14 -9.67 16.21
CA SER A 52 -0.94 -10.14 14.84
C SER A 52 -2.23 -10.09 14.02
N ILE A 53 -3.34 -10.62 14.55
CA ILE A 53 -4.65 -10.61 13.89
C ILE A 53 -5.17 -9.18 13.77
N GLY A 54 -5.11 -8.40 14.86
CA GLY A 54 -5.56 -7.01 14.86
C GLY A 54 -4.78 -6.15 13.86
N SER A 55 -3.47 -6.28 13.81
CA SER A 55 -2.62 -5.54 12.87
C SER A 55 -2.88 -5.92 11.41
N GLN A 56 -3.21 -7.18 11.13
CA GLN A 56 -3.59 -7.61 9.78
C GLN A 56 -4.89 -6.93 9.31
N VAL A 57 -5.91 -6.84 10.18
CA VAL A 57 -7.14 -6.11 9.90
C VAL A 57 -6.86 -4.63 9.65
N MET A 58 -6.04 -4.00 10.51
CA MET A 58 -5.66 -2.59 10.37
C MET A 58 -4.82 -2.33 9.12
N HIS A 59 -3.94 -3.25 8.74
CA HIS A 59 -3.17 -3.17 7.50
C HIS A 59 -4.08 -3.15 6.27
N MET A 60 -5.04 -4.08 6.19
CA MET A 60 -6.02 -4.12 5.09
C MET A 60 -6.82 -2.81 4.98
N LEU A 61 -7.32 -2.28 6.10
CA LEU A 61 -8.04 -1.01 6.12
C LEU A 61 -7.16 0.16 5.69
N THR A 62 -5.91 0.21 6.17
CA THR A 62 -4.96 1.27 5.84
C THR A 62 -4.60 1.26 4.35
N VAL A 63 -4.33 0.10 3.77
CA VAL A 63 -4.02 -0.04 2.35
C VAL A 63 -5.18 0.44 1.48
N MET A 64 -6.42 0.08 1.84
CA MET A 64 -7.62 0.56 1.14
C MET A 64 -7.81 2.09 1.27
N LEU A 65 -7.52 2.67 2.45
CA LEU A 65 -7.55 4.12 2.65
C LEU A 65 -6.49 4.83 1.81
N VAL A 66 -5.27 4.28 1.72
CA VAL A 66 -4.18 4.79 0.86
C VAL A 66 -4.59 4.74 -0.61
N GLY A 67 -5.17 3.62 -1.05
CA GLY A 67 -5.71 3.47 -2.40
C GLY A 67 -6.79 4.51 -2.72
N LEU A 68 -7.72 4.71 -1.80
CA LEU A 68 -8.76 5.73 -1.94
C LEU A 68 -8.15 7.14 -2.00
N ALA A 69 -7.13 7.43 -1.17
CA ALA A 69 -6.42 8.71 -1.15
C ALA A 69 -5.58 8.98 -2.41
N MET A 70 -5.34 7.97 -3.26
CA MET A 70 -4.72 8.16 -4.57
C MET A 70 -5.54 9.11 -5.46
N GLY A 71 -6.87 9.10 -5.32
CA GLY A 71 -7.75 10.06 -5.99
C GLY A 71 -7.42 11.51 -5.65
N ALA A 72 -7.09 11.78 -4.39
CA ALA A 72 -6.65 13.10 -3.93
C ALA A 72 -5.28 13.44 -4.53
N THR A 73 -4.29 12.54 -4.43
CA THR A 73 -2.96 12.75 -5.00
C THR A 73 -3.02 13.12 -6.47
N VAL A 74 -3.76 12.35 -7.28
CA VAL A 74 -3.87 12.59 -8.73
C VAL A 74 -4.60 13.87 -9.05
N SER A 75 -5.73 14.16 -8.38
CA SER A 75 -6.53 15.35 -8.64
C SER A 75 -5.77 16.63 -8.30
N ILE A 76 -5.08 16.65 -7.16
CA ILE A 76 -4.24 17.78 -6.73
C ILE A 76 -3.04 17.92 -7.67
N ALA A 77 -2.37 16.82 -8.04
CA ALA A 77 -1.23 16.83 -8.94
C ALA A 77 -1.61 17.38 -10.34
N GLN A 78 -2.76 16.97 -10.89
CA GLN A 78 -3.24 17.52 -12.15
C GLN A 78 -3.55 19.02 -12.06
N ALA A 79 -4.18 19.49 -10.97
CA ALA A 79 -4.47 20.91 -10.74
C ALA A 79 -3.18 21.72 -10.57
N THR A 80 -2.21 21.20 -9.81
CA THR A 80 -0.88 21.80 -9.64
C THR A 80 -0.14 21.89 -10.97
N GLY A 81 -0.17 20.82 -11.77
CA GLY A 81 0.45 20.80 -13.10
C GLY A 81 -0.12 21.85 -14.06
N ARG A 82 -1.43 22.13 -14.00
CA ARG A 82 -2.10 23.21 -14.77
C ARG A 82 -1.80 24.59 -14.23
N GLY A 83 -1.17 24.73 -13.07
CA GLY A 83 -1.04 26.01 -12.38
C GLY A 83 -2.36 26.55 -11.82
N ALA A 84 -3.42 25.75 -11.77
CA ALA A 84 -4.77 26.13 -11.33
C ALA A 84 -4.87 26.06 -9.79
N LYS A 85 -4.32 27.06 -9.10
CA LYS A 85 -4.28 27.12 -7.64
C LYS A 85 -5.65 27.00 -6.97
N LYS A 86 -6.71 27.58 -7.56
CA LYS A 86 -8.08 27.48 -7.06
C LYS A 86 -8.57 26.03 -7.09
N ASP A 87 -8.33 25.31 -8.19
CA ASP A 87 -8.73 23.91 -8.34
C ASP A 87 -7.96 23.02 -7.37
N ALA A 88 -6.65 23.30 -7.18
CA ALA A 88 -5.83 22.58 -6.20
C ALA A 88 -6.36 22.80 -4.77
N SER A 89 -6.67 24.05 -4.38
CA SER A 89 -7.25 24.36 -3.06
C SER A 89 -8.62 23.69 -2.87
N ALA A 90 -9.48 23.72 -3.90
CA ALA A 90 -10.78 23.05 -3.86
C ALA A 90 -10.63 21.52 -3.74
N ALA A 91 -9.68 20.91 -4.48
CA ALA A 91 -9.39 19.48 -4.37
C ALA A 91 -8.88 19.11 -2.96
N ILE A 92 -7.99 19.90 -2.39
CA ILE A 92 -7.47 19.72 -1.02
C ILE A 92 -8.60 19.83 0.00
N GLY A 93 -9.40 20.90 -0.04
CA GLY A 93 -10.50 21.13 0.89
C GLY A 93 -11.53 20.01 0.85
N ASN A 94 -11.97 19.61 -0.37
CA ASN A 94 -12.91 18.50 -0.53
C ASN A 94 -12.32 17.16 -0.13
N THR A 95 -11.01 16.94 -0.29
CA THR A 95 -10.32 15.76 0.24
C THR A 95 -10.45 15.70 1.75
N VAL A 96 -10.13 16.78 2.45
CA VAL A 96 -10.26 16.83 3.92
C VAL A 96 -11.70 16.53 4.34
N THR A 97 -12.67 17.22 3.75
CA THR A 97 -14.09 17.03 4.12
C THR A 97 -14.57 15.62 3.85
N LEU A 98 -14.31 15.07 2.66
CA LEU A 98 -14.73 13.73 2.25
C LEU A 98 -14.16 12.65 3.18
N PHE A 99 -12.84 12.67 3.36
CA PHE A 99 -12.16 11.61 4.10
C PHE A 99 -12.37 11.71 5.62
N MET A 100 -12.43 12.92 6.17
CA MET A 100 -12.74 13.06 7.59
C MET A 100 -14.19 12.65 7.90
N SER A 101 -15.14 12.97 7.02
CA SER A 101 -16.53 12.45 7.15
C SER A 101 -16.55 10.92 7.03
N LEU A 102 -15.83 10.35 6.05
CA LEU A 102 -15.73 8.91 5.89
C LEU A 102 -15.08 8.25 7.11
N SER A 103 -14.01 8.84 7.68
CA SER A 103 -13.34 8.28 8.86
C SER A 103 -14.25 8.20 10.08
N VAL A 104 -15.13 9.20 10.27
CA VAL A 104 -16.14 9.19 11.35
C VAL A 104 -17.16 8.07 11.11
N VAL A 105 -17.65 7.91 9.88
CA VAL A 105 -18.56 6.81 9.53
C VAL A 105 -17.89 5.45 9.75
N LEU A 106 -16.65 5.28 9.26
CA LEU A 106 -15.88 4.05 9.44
C LEU A 106 -15.64 3.73 10.91
N LEU A 107 -15.32 4.72 11.74
CA LEU A 107 -15.14 4.54 13.17
C LEU A 107 -16.37 3.87 13.79
N PHE A 108 -17.58 4.43 13.59
CA PHE A 108 -18.79 3.87 14.15
C PHE A 108 -19.16 2.50 13.58
N VAL A 109 -19.06 2.32 12.26
CA VAL A 109 -19.34 1.06 11.59
C VAL A 109 -18.41 -0.05 12.09
N LEU A 110 -17.11 0.22 12.18
CA LEU A 110 -16.12 -0.76 12.60
C LEU A 110 -16.22 -1.10 14.09
N LEU A 111 -16.55 -0.12 14.94
CA LEU A 111 -16.81 -0.39 16.35
C LEU A 111 -18.02 -1.31 16.55
N VAL A 112 -19.08 -1.14 15.75
CA VAL A 112 -20.23 -2.05 15.77
C VAL A 112 -19.88 -3.44 15.25
N LEU A 113 -19.09 -3.52 14.18
CA LEU A 113 -18.73 -4.77 13.52
C LEU A 113 -17.53 -5.50 14.16
N ARG A 114 -16.86 -4.94 15.17
CA ARG A 114 -15.62 -5.49 15.74
C ARG A 114 -15.72 -6.96 16.14
N GLY A 115 -16.83 -7.35 16.78
CA GLY A 115 -17.06 -8.74 17.17
C GLY A 115 -17.22 -9.68 15.96
N SER A 116 -17.95 -9.25 14.94
CA SER A 116 -18.09 -10.00 13.68
C SER A 116 -16.78 -10.13 12.94
N ILE A 117 -15.93 -9.08 12.94
CA ILE A 117 -14.59 -9.11 12.34
C ILE A 117 -13.73 -10.16 13.03
N VAL A 118 -13.68 -10.18 14.37
CA VAL A 118 -12.91 -11.14 15.16
C VAL A 118 -13.38 -12.57 14.89
N SER A 119 -14.70 -12.79 14.77
CA SER A 119 -15.27 -14.08 14.42
C SER A 119 -14.90 -14.53 13.00
N VAL A 120 -15.00 -13.65 12.00
CA VAL A 120 -14.60 -13.95 10.60
C VAL A 120 -13.12 -14.27 10.50
N MET A 121 -12.28 -13.62 11.31
CA MET A 121 -10.84 -13.91 11.39
C MET A 121 -10.51 -15.24 12.04
N SER A 122 -11.52 -15.99 12.55
CA SER A 122 -11.36 -17.28 13.26
C SER A 122 -10.32 -17.16 14.38
N THR A 123 -10.42 -16.08 15.16
CA THR A 123 -9.49 -15.78 16.27
C THR A 123 -9.57 -16.85 17.34
N PRO A 124 -8.46 -17.45 17.81
CA PRO A 124 -8.46 -18.39 18.94
C PRO A 124 -9.06 -17.78 20.19
N GLU A 125 -9.78 -18.58 20.99
CA GLU A 125 -10.53 -18.09 22.17
C GLU A 125 -9.67 -17.27 23.14
N GLU A 126 -8.43 -17.73 23.36
CA GLU A 126 -7.47 -17.06 24.26
C GLU A 126 -7.02 -15.67 23.74
N ALA A 127 -7.11 -15.42 22.43
CA ALA A 127 -6.71 -14.17 21.81
C ALA A 127 -7.90 -13.23 21.55
N VAL A 128 -9.16 -13.69 21.68
CA VAL A 128 -10.36 -12.90 21.33
C VAL A 128 -10.41 -11.58 22.11
N SER A 129 -10.24 -11.62 23.44
CA SER A 129 -10.31 -10.41 24.28
C SER A 129 -9.25 -9.39 23.87
N GLY A 130 -7.98 -9.82 23.73
CA GLY A 130 -6.88 -8.95 23.33
C GLY A 130 -7.07 -8.38 21.93
N THR A 131 -7.62 -9.17 20.97
CA THR A 131 -7.91 -8.68 19.62
C THR A 131 -9.04 -7.64 19.63
N LEU A 132 -10.07 -7.83 20.43
CA LEU A 132 -11.16 -6.84 20.59
C LEU A 132 -10.65 -5.53 21.18
N ASP A 133 -9.79 -5.58 22.21
CA ASP A 133 -9.18 -4.41 22.83
C ASP A 133 -8.29 -3.66 21.82
N TYR A 134 -7.43 -4.39 21.11
CA TYR A 134 -6.57 -3.84 20.06
C TYR A 134 -7.40 -3.14 18.98
N LEU A 135 -8.36 -3.84 18.39
CA LEU A 135 -9.22 -3.29 17.33
C LEU A 135 -10.06 -2.11 17.80
N THR A 136 -10.57 -2.15 19.03
CA THR A 136 -11.37 -1.04 19.58
C THR A 136 -10.56 0.25 19.63
N ILE A 137 -9.32 0.19 20.15
CA ILE A 137 -8.44 1.35 20.27
C ILE A 137 -8.01 1.83 18.88
N CYS A 138 -7.63 0.92 18.00
CA CYS A 138 -7.24 1.26 16.63
C CYS A 138 -8.40 1.86 15.83
N PHE A 139 -9.63 1.37 16.00
CA PHE A 139 -10.82 1.94 15.32
C PHE A 139 -11.14 3.34 15.82
N ILE A 140 -10.98 3.62 17.13
CA ILE A 140 -11.03 4.98 17.65
C ILE A 140 -9.92 5.86 17.02
N GLY A 141 -8.79 5.28 16.70
CA GLY A 141 -7.66 5.94 16.04
C GLY A 141 -7.82 6.18 14.54
N ILE A 142 -8.84 5.60 13.86
CA ILE A 142 -9.05 5.74 12.41
C ILE A 142 -9.05 7.20 11.92
N PRO A 143 -9.65 8.18 12.62
CA PRO A 143 -9.56 9.58 12.18
C PRO A 143 -8.13 10.10 12.09
N PHE A 144 -7.23 9.70 12.99
CA PHE A 144 -5.81 10.10 12.93
C PHE A 144 -5.07 9.40 11.81
N ILE A 145 -5.30 8.10 11.62
CA ILE A 145 -4.72 7.31 10.51
C ILE A 145 -5.17 7.90 9.17
N THR A 146 -6.45 8.23 9.03
CA THR A 146 -7.00 8.86 7.84
C THR A 146 -6.41 10.25 7.63
N ALA A 147 -6.34 11.07 8.67
CA ALA A 147 -5.76 12.42 8.60
C ALA A 147 -4.30 12.38 8.13
N TYR A 148 -3.48 11.48 8.66
CA TYR A 148 -2.11 11.29 8.19
C TYR A 148 -2.07 10.94 6.70
N ASN A 149 -2.86 9.96 6.26
CA ASN A 149 -2.84 9.48 4.88
C ASN A 149 -3.30 10.55 3.87
N ILE A 150 -4.32 11.35 4.22
CA ILE A 150 -4.75 12.47 3.35
C ILE A 150 -3.72 13.60 3.34
N ILE A 151 -3.08 13.94 4.46
CA ILE A 151 -1.99 14.92 4.49
C ILE A 151 -0.85 14.43 3.59
N ALA A 152 -0.42 13.18 3.73
CA ALA A 152 0.60 12.59 2.88
C ALA A 152 0.21 12.65 1.40
N SER A 153 -1.03 12.35 1.05
CA SER A 153 -1.56 12.41 -0.33
C SER A 153 -1.58 13.83 -0.88
N ILE A 154 -1.92 14.82 -0.07
CA ILE A 154 -1.88 16.24 -0.44
C ILE A 154 -0.44 16.66 -0.77
N PHE A 155 0.53 16.36 0.10
CA PHE A 155 1.93 16.70 -0.14
C PHE A 155 2.46 16.03 -1.42
N ARG A 156 2.13 14.76 -1.64
CA ARG A 156 2.51 14.03 -2.86
C ARG A 156 1.92 14.66 -4.11
N GLY A 157 0.65 15.06 -4.07
CA GLY A 157 -0.02 15.78 -5.15
C GLY A 157 0.62 17.14 -5.46
N LEU A 158 1.12 17.83 -4.45
CA LEU A 158 1.88 19.07 -4.59
C LEU A 158 3.34 18.86 -5.04
N GLY A 159 3.80 17.61 -5.19
CA GLY A 159 5.14 17.26 -5.64
C GLY A 159 6.17 17.11 -4.50
N ASP A 160 5.74 17.05 -3.25
CA ASP A 160 6.61 16.86 -2.11
C ASP A 160 6.45 15.44 -1.53
N SER A 161 7.42 14.57 -1.80
CA SER A 161 7.49 13.22 -1.21
C SER A 161 8.33 13.18 0.07
N LYS A 162 9.13 14.23 0.35
CA LYS A 162 10.04 14.26 1.51
C LYS A 162 9.31 14.54 2.81
N SER A 163 8.37 15.49 2.81
CA SER A 163 7.65 15.86 4.04
C SER A 163 6.87 14.67 4.63
N PRO A 164 6.09 13.88 3.85
CA PRO A 164 5.46 12.66 4.37
C PRO A 164 6.46 11.64 4.93
N MET A 165 7.63 11.50 4.32
CA MET A 165 8.69 10.62 4.82
C MET A 165 9.17 11.04 6.23
N TYR A 166 9.37 12.33 6.47
CA TYR A 166 9.73 12.82 7.80
C TYR A 166 8.62 12.61 8.82
N PHE A 167 7.35 12.79 8.42
CA PHE A 167 6.21 12.60 9.32
C PHE A 167 6.09 11.13 9.75
N ILE A 168 6.28 10.19 8.83
CA ILE A 168 6.24 8.76 9.19
C ILE A 168 7.48 8.33 9.97
N ALA A 169 8.65 8.92 9.71
CA ALA A 169 9.85 8.64 10.50
C ALA A 169 9.66 9.04 11.97
N VAL A 170 9.07 10.20 12.23
CA VAL A 170 8.72 10.62 13.58
C VAL A 170 7.68 9.68 14.19
N ALA A 171 6.62 9.32 13.44
CA ALA A 171 5.62 8.37 13.93
C ALA A 171 6.25 7.03 14.31
N CYS A 172 7.18 6.51 13.51
CA CYS A 172 7.89 5.25 13.77
C CYS A 172 8.69 5.30 15.09
N VAL A 173 9.47 6.37 15.29
CA VAL A 173 10.25 6.53 16.52
C VAL A 173 9.34 6.66 17.75
N VAL A 174 8.29 7.46 17.65
CA VAL A 174 7.31 7.66 18.73
C VAL A 174 6.56 6.36 19.02
N ASN A 175 6.15 5.61 18.00
CA ASN A 175 5.47 4.32 18.14
C ASN A 175 6.35 3.34 18.93
N ILE A 176 7.60 3.10 18.50
CA ILE A 176 8.52 2.20 19.18
C ILE A 176 8.72 2.61 20.65
N ALA A 177 8.91 3.90 20.92
CA ALA A 177 9.08 4.39 22.30
C ALA A 177 7.82 4.17 23.16
N LEU A 178 6.63 4.42 22.58
CA LEU A 178 5.35 4.20 23.28
C LEU A 178 5.06 2.72 23.49
N ASP A 179 5.44 1.86 22.55
CA ASP A 179 5.27 0.41 22.69
C ASP A 179 6.10 -0.14 23.85
N TYR A 180 7.38 0.22 23.96
CA TYR A 180 8.18 -0.13 25.12
C TYR A 180 7.60 0.42 26.43
N TYR A 181 7.03 1.61 26.42
CA TYR A 181 6.41 2.20 27.59
C TYR A 181 5.10 1.49 27.96
N PHE A 182 4.17 1.31 27.01
CA PHE A 182 2.85 0.73 27.28
C PHE A 182 2.91 -0.79 27.50
N MET A 183 3.68 -1.51 26.69
CA MET A 183 3.78 -2.98 26.80
C MET A 183 4.86 -3.38 27.83
N GLY A 184 6.02 -2.72 27.83
CA GLY A 184 7.12 -3.06 28.72
C GLY A 184 6.92 -2.57 30.15
N THR A 185 6.62 -1.28 30.35
CA THR A 185 6.50 -0.67 31.67
C THR A 185 5.11 -0.83 32.27
N LEU A 186 4.06 -0.48 31.53
CA LEU A 186 2.68 -0.51 32.02
C LEU A 186 2.00 -1.87 31.84
N ARG A 187 2.58 -2.78 31.06
CA ARG A 187 2.09 -4.13 30.79
C ARG A 187 0.63 -4.17 30.31
N LEU A 188 0.27 -3.25 29.40
CA LEU A 188 -1.08 -3.17 28.85
C LEU A 188 -1.35 -4.19 27.74
N GLY A 189 -0.39 -5.05 27.40
CA GLY A 189 -0.52 -6.09 26.39
C GLY A 189 -0.98 -5.54 25.03
N PRO A 190 -1.96 -6.20 24.36
CA PRO A 190 -2.48 -5.78 23.05
C PRO A 190 -3.04 -4.35 23.02
N ALA A 191 -3.67 -3.90 24.11
CA ALA A 191 -4.15 -2.53 24.24
C ALA A 191 -3.00 -1.51 24.22
N GLY A 192 -1.84 -1.87 24.79
CA GLY A 192 -0.63 -1.05 24.76
C GLY A 192 -0.10 -0.84 23.34
N ALA A 193 -0.01 -1.91 22.54
CA ALA A 193 0.38 -1.84 21.13
C ALA A 193 -0.56 -0.95 20.31
N ALA A 194 -1.87 -1.10 20.50
CA ALA A 194 -2.88 -0.28 19.83
C ALA A 194 -2.80 1.21 20.22
N LEU A 195 -2.53 1.52 21.49
CA LEU A 195 -2.30 2.89 21.97
C LEU A 195 -1.03 3.47 21.36
N GLY A 196 0.08 2.72 21.32
CA GLY A 196 1.33 3.14 20.67
C GLY A 196 1.11 3.53 19.23
N THR A 197 0.45 2.67 18.47
CA THR A 197 0.10 2.92 17.05
C THR A 197 -0.81 4.15 16.91
N THR A 198 -1.89 4.24 17.67
CA THR A 198 -2.87 5.34 17.55
C THR A 198 -2.28 6.69 17.94
N LEU A 199 -1.55 6.76 19.04
CA LEU A 199 -0.95 8.00 19.53
C LEU A 199 0.21 8.46 18.66
N SER A 200 1.03 7.57 18.14
CA SER A 200 2.10 7.92 17.18
C SER A 200 1.54 8.55 15.90
N GLN A 201 0.42 8.04 15.39
CA GLN A 201 -0.28 8.66 14.26
C GLN A 201 -0.85 10.04 14.62
N ALA A 202 -1.43 10.19 15.81
CA ALA A 202 -1.92 11.48 16.28
C ALA A 202 -0.78 12.52 16.40
N VAL A 203 0.37 12.14 16.95
CA VAL A 203 1.58 13.00 17.02
C VAL A 203 2.04 13.39 15.62
N SER A 204 2.09 12.44 14.68
CA SER A 204 2.45 12.70 13.28
C SER A 204 1.51 13.72 12.62
N VAL A 205 0.20 13.61 12.86
CA VAL A 205 -0.79 14.57 12.36
C VAL A 205 -0.56 15.97 12.95
N VAL A 206 -0.35 16.07 14.26
CA VAL A 206 -0.09 17.37 14.93
C VAL A 206 1.16 18.04 14.35
N ILE A 207 2.26 17.28 14.20
CA ILE A 207 3.49 17.80 13.59
C ILE A 207 3.26 18.22 12.15
N SER A 208 2.55 17.42 11.36
CA SER A 208 2.23 17.73 9.97
C SER A 208 1.44 19.03 9.85
N LEU A 209 0.42 19.23 10.69
CA LEU A 209 -0.38 20.45 10.74
C LEU A 209 0.45 21.68 11.17
N ALA A 210 1.36 21.50 12.14
CA ALA A 210 2.29 22.58 12.55
C ALA A 210 3.21 22.99 11.38
N VAL A 211 3.73 22.01 10.62
CA VAL A 211 4.57 22.28 9.44
C VAL A 211 3.77 22.98 8.33
N ILE A 212 2.53 22.56 8.06
CA ILE A 212 1.64 23.20 7.10
C ILE A 212 1.41 24.66 7.46
N ARG A 213 1.09 24.94 8.73
CA ARG A 213 0.88 26.31 9.24
C ARG A 213 2.15 27.17 9.12
N LYS A 214 3.29 26.65 9.59
CA LYS A 214 4.57 27.39 9.60
C LYS A 214 5.05 27.75 8.19
N LYS A 215 4.88 26.83 7.23
CA LYS A 215 5.36 27.02 5.87
C LYS A 215 4.34 27.68 4.95
N GLN A 216 3.11 27.94 5.40
CA GLN A 216 1.99 28.47 4.60
C GLN A 216 1.82 27.74 3.24
N LEU A 217 2.07 26.42 3.26
CA LEU A 217 2.17 25.59 2.05
C LEU A 217 0.84 25.42 1.31
N ILE A 218 -0.27 25.62 2.03
CA ILE A 218 -1.60 25.29 1.52
C ILE A 218 -2.53 26.44 1.88
N ALA A 219 -2.90 27.22 0.87
CA ALA A 219 -3.89 28.29 1.02
C ALA A 219 -5.31 27.72 0.84
N VAL A 220 -5.79 26.93 1.78
CA VAL A 220 -7.19 26.46 1.78
C VAL A 220 -8.06 27.47 2.52
N ARG A 221 -9.06 28.00 1.83
CA ARG A 221 -10.08 28.87 2.42
C ARG A 221 -11.21 28.03 3.01
N ARG A 222 -11.94 28.58 3.98
CA ARG A 222 -13.13 27.89 4.54
C ARG A 222 -14.15 27.51 3.47
N ALA A 223 -14.23 28.28 2.39
CA ALA A 223 -15.09 27.99 1.25
C ALA A 223 -14.70 26.71 0.50
N ASP A 224 -13.40 26.37 0.46
CA ASP A 224 -12.89 25.18 -0.23
C ASP A 224 -13.23 23.89 0.52
N LEU A 225 -13.56 23.98 1.82
CA LEU A 225 -14.04 22.86 2.65
C LEU A 225 -15.52 22.53 2.38
N ARG A 226 -16.27 23.39 1.70
CA ARG A 226 -17.66 23.09 1.36
C ARG A 226 -17.71 21.94 0.37
N PRO A 227 -18.57 20.91 0.62
CA PRO A 227 -18.73 19.78 -0.28
C PRO A 227 -19.08 20.24 -1.70
N CYS A 228 -18.24 19.90 -2.66
CA CYS A 228 -18.51 20.13 -4.08
C CYS A 228 -18.61 18.76 -4.78
N ARG A 229 -19.82 18.42 -5.24
CA ARG A 229 -20.12 17.11 -5.83
C ARG A 229 -19.19 16.75 -6.98
N SER A 230 -18.94 17.67 -7.90
CA SER A 230 -18.08 17.41 -9.07
C SER A 230 -16.62 17.13 -8.68
N VAL A 231 -16.10 17.77 -7.62
CA VAL A 231 -14.76 17.51 -7.10
C VAL A 231 -14.72 16.16 -6.39
N MET A 232 -15.70 15.87 -5.52
CA MET A 232 -15.78 14.61 -4.79
C MET A 232 -15.97 13.41 -5.72
N GLU A 233 -16.82 13.51 -6.75
CA GLU A 233 -16.99 12.48 -7.77
C GLU A 233 -15.67 12.18 -8.49
N LYS A 234 -14.87 13.20 -8.80
CA LYS A 234 -13.57 13.02 -9.42
C LYS A 234 -12.57 12.30 -8.50
N LEU A 235 -12.55 12.67 -7.21
CA LEU A 235 -11.73 12.00 -6.20
C LEU A 235 -12.09 10.52 -6.09
N LEU A 236 -13.38 10.21 -5.95
CA LEU A 236 -13.90 8.86 -5.82
C LEU A 236 -13.75 8.03 -7.10
N LYS A 237 -13.96 8.62 -8.27
CA LYS A 237 -13.78 7.95 -9.56
C LYS A 237 -12.37 7.40 -9.76
N ILE A 238 -11.37 8.05 -9.16
CA ILE A 238 -9.98 7.58 -9.20
C ILE A 238 -9.69 6.69 -8.00
N GLY A 239 -10.08 7.11 -6.80
CA GLY A 239 -9.70 6.44 -5.56
C GLY A 239 -10.42 5.11 -5.33
N VAL A 240 -11.73 5.01 -5.63
CA VAL A 240 -12.49 3.78 -5.38
C VAL A 240 -11.94 2.58 -6.15
N PRO A 241 -11.66 2.66 -7.47
CA PRO A 241 -11.07 1.52 -8.18
C PRO A 241 -9.72 1.09 -7.61
N VAL A 242 -8.88 2.04 -7.14
CA VAL A 242 -7.58 1.72 -6.52
C VAL A 242 -7.77 1.04 -5.17
N ALA A 243 -8.67 1.57 -4.33
CA ALA A 243 -8.99 0.94 -3.03
C ALA A 243 -9.53 -0.48 -3.20
N LEU A 244 -10.40 -0.71 -4.17
CA LEU A 244 -10.91 -2.05 -4.50
C LEU A 244 -9.80 -2.96 -5.02
N GLN A 245 -8.91 -2.47 -5.90
CA GLN A 245 -7.73 -3.20 -6.37
C GLN A 245 -6.90 -3.69 -5.18
N ASP A 246 -6.55 -2.79 -4.27
CA ASP A 246 -5.73 -3.11 -3.11
C ASP A 246 -6.44 -4.10 -2.17
N GLY A 247 -7.73 -3.93 -1.96
CA GLY A 247 -8.56 -4.87 -1.20
C GLY A 247 -8.58 -6.28 -1.82
N PHE A 248 -8.77 -6.39 -3.14
CA PHE A 248 -8.75 -7.68 -3.84
C PHE A 248 -7.36 -8.35 -3.79
N ILE A 249 -6.28 -7.58 -3.83
CA ILE A 249 -4.92 -8.10 -3.64
C ILE A 249 -4.80 -8.74 -2.26
N GLN A 250 -5.26 -8.08 -1.19
CA GLN A 250 -5.24 -8.64 0.17
C GLN A 250 -6.11 -9.90 0.29
N VAL A 251 -7.31 -9.90 -0.29
CA VAL A 251 -8.17 -11.10 -0.34
C VAL A 251 -7.47 -12.25 -1.06
N SER A 252 -6.72 -11.99 -2.13
CA SER A 252 -5.98 -13.04 -2.84
C SER A 252 -4.89 -13.66 -1.98
N PHE A 253 -4.19 -12.89 -1.15
CA PHE A 253 -3.22 -13.41 -0.18
C PHE A 253 -3.89 -14.34 0.83
N VAL A 254 -5.03 -13.91 1.40
CA VAL A 254 -5.78 -14.75 2.34
C VAL A 254 -6.21 -16.07 1.69
N ILE A 255 -6.70 -16.06 0.45
CA ILE A 255 -7.10 -17.28 -0.26
C ILE A 255 -5.89 -18.21 -0.49
N ILE A 256 -4.74 -17.65 -0.89
CA ILE A 256 -3.50 -18.43 -1.10
C ILE A 256 -3.03 -19.05 0.22
N THR A 257 -3.10 -18.31 1.32
CA THR A 257 -2.80 -18.83 2.66
C THR A 257 -3.75 -19.98 3.05
N ILE A 258 -5.05 -19.86 2.76
CA ILE A 258 -6.02 -20.95 2.99
C ILE A 258 -5.66 -22.19 2.16
N ILE A 259 -5.24 -22.02 0.89
CA ILE A 259 -4.78 -23.13 0.05
C ILE A 259 -3.54 -23.81 0.65
N ALA A 260 -2.57 -23.01 1.13
CA ALA A 260 -1.37 -23.51 1.78
C ALA A 260 -1.69 -24.28 3.08
N ASN A 261 -2.60 -23.76 3.91
CA ASN A 261 -3.03 -24.41 5.16
C ASN A 261 -3.63 -25.80 4.94
N ARG A 262 -4.31 -26.00 3.80
CA ARG A 262 -4.87 -27.33 3.44
C ARG A 262 -3.81 -28.35 3.02
N ARG A 263 -2.56 -27.92 2.76
CA ARG A 263 -1.46 -28.81 2.40
C ARG A 263 -0.71 -29.36 3.62
N GLY A 264 -0.91 -28.76 4.78
CA GLY A 264 -0.30 -29.17 6.03
C GLY A 264 0.49 -28.07 6.71
N LEU A 265 0.94 -28.36 7.93
CA LEU A 265 1.55 -27.38 8.82
C LEU A 265 2.86 -26.78 8.26
N THR A 266 3.70 -27.62 7.64
CA THR A 266 4.98 -27.19 7.05
C THR A 266 4.78 -26.18 5.93
N ASP A 267 3.87 -26.47 4.98
CA ASP A 267 3.58 -25.60 3.85
C ASP A 267 2.89 -24.28 4.30
N ALA A 268 1.99 -24.39 5.28
CA ALA A 268 1.34 -23.23 5.88
C ALA A 268 2.34 -22.28 6.54
N ALA A 269 3.26 -22.82 7.35
CA ALA A 269 4.31 -22.03 8.00
C ALA A 269 5.27 -21.41 6.97
N ALA A 270 5.65 -22.18 5.94
CA ALA A 270 6.52 -21.73 4.87
C ALA A 270 5.92 -20.53 4.10
N VAL A 271 4.65 -20.65 3.66
CA VAL A 271 3.95 -19.56 2.96
C VAL A 271 3.78 -18.33 3.87
N GLY A 272 3.41 -18.51 5.14
CA GLY A 272 3.27 -17.42 6.09
C GLY A 272 4.56 -16.63 6.33
N ILE A 273 5.72 -17.31 6.41
CA ILE A 273 7.04 -16.66 6.51
C ILE A 273 7.35 -15.87 5.23
N VAL A 274 7.15 -16.51 4.07
CA VAL A 274 7.46 -15.87 2.78
C VAL A 274 6.58 -14.65 2.52
N GLU A 275 5.30 -14.64 2.94
CA GLU A 275 4.43 -13.46 2.85
C GLU A 275 5.00 -12.24 3.60
N LYS A 276 5.69 -12.44 4.72
CA LYS A 276 6.37 -11.35 5.43
C LYS A 276 7.57 -10.82 4.64
N ILE A 277 8.34 -11.70 4.01
CA ILE A 277 9.47 -11.34 3.15
C ILE A 277 8.98 -10.57 1.91
N ILE A 278 7.88 -11.02 1.30
CA ILE A 278 7.24 -10.37 0.15
C ILE A 278 6.91 -8.92 0.44
N GLY A 279 6.46 -8.57 1.64
CA GLY A 279 6.19 -7.20 2.05
C GLY A 279 7.37 -6.25 1.81
N PHE A 280 8.61 -6.72 1.99
CA PHE A 280 9.82 -5.94 1.71
C PHE A 280 10.14 -5.90 0.20
N LEU A 281 9.98 -7.01 -0.50
CA LEU A 281 10.28 -7.08 -1.94
C LEU A 281 9.36 -6.18 -2.77
N PHE A 282 8.12 -5.96 -2.31
CA PHE A 282 7.14 -5.11 -2.98
C PHE A 282 7.27 -3.60 -2.69
N LEU A 283 8.26 -3.18 -1.89
CA LEU A 283 8.48 -1.76 -1.61
C LEU A 283 8.78 -0.95 -2.88
N ILE A 284 9.58 -1.51 -3.79
CA ILE A 284 9.94 -0.83 -5.04
C ILE A 284 8.75 -0.75 -6.01
N PRO A 285 8.04 -1.83 -6.34
CA PRO A 285 6.81 -1.77 -7.13
C PRO A 285 5.80 -0.74 -6.61
N SER A 286 5.51 -0.75 -5.31
CA SER A 286 4.56 0.18 -4.67
C SER A 286 5.02 1.63 -4.75
N SER A 287 6.33 1.88 -4.56
CA SER A 287 6.92 3.21 -4.71
C SER A 287 6.81 3.71 -6.16
N MET A 288 6.98 2.84 -7.16
CA MET A 288 6.86 3.22 -8.57
C MET A 288 5.41 3.54 -8.96
N LEU A 289 4.43 2.74 -8.51
CA LEU A 289 3.00 3.05 -8.70
C LEU A 289 2.68 4.48 -8.25
N SER A 290 3.07 4.81 -7.03
CA SER A 290 2.78 6.09 -6.42
C SER A 290 3.54 7.24 -7.07
N THR A 291 4.80 7.00 -7.44
CA THR A 291 5.65 7.98 -8.15
C THR A 291 5.09 8.30 -9.52
N VAL A 292 4.73 7.29 -10.31
CA VAL A 292 4.15 7.47 -11.65
C VAL A 292 2.79 8.15 -11.57
N SER A 293 1.98 7.81 -10.55
CA SER A 293 0.69 8.47 -10.33
C SER A 293 0.84 9.97 -10.09
N ALA A 294 1.75 10.38 -9.21
CA ALA A 294 1.93 11.79 -8.86
C ALA A 294 2.63 12.59 -9.99
N LEU A 295 3.79 12.12 -10.48
CA LEU A 295 4.55 12.80 -11.53
C LEU A 295 3.80 12.78 -12.87
N GLY A 296 3.21 11.64 -13.22
CA GLY A 296 2.39 11.50 -14.41
C GLY A 296 1.22 12.47 -14.41
N ALA A 297 0.50 12.55 -13.29
CA ALA A 297 -0.65 13.45 -13.13
C ALA A 297 -0.24 14.93 -13.25
N GLN A 298 0.87 15.36 -12.64
CA GLN A 298 1.37 16.74 -12.81
C GLN A 298 1.73 17.04 -14.27
N ASN A 299 2.42 16.11 -14.95
CA ASN A 299 2.81 16.33 -16.34
C ASN A 299 1.59 16.32 -17.29
N ILE A 300 0.59 15.45 -17.04
CA ILE A 300 -0.67 15.46 -17.79
C ILE A 300 -1.42 16.78 -17.54
N GLY A 301 -1.49 17.22 -16.28
CA GLY A 301 -2.09 18.52 -15.94
C GLY A 301 -1.41 19.70 -16.64
N ALA A 302 -0.09 19.66 -16.79
CA ALA A 302 0.70 20.68 -17.49
C ALA A 302 0.62 20.61 -19.04
N GLY A 303 -0.21 19.71 -19.60
CA GLY A 303 -0.29 19.52 -21.05
C GLY A 303 0.94 18.83 -21.67
N LYS A 304 1.71 18.09 -20.86
CA LYS A 304 2.96 17.40 -21.27
C LYS A 304 2.84 15.87 -21.22
N PRO A 305 1.93 15.26 -22.00
CA PRO A 305 1.69 13.80 -21.93
C PRO A 305 2.93 12.97 -22.27
N GLU A 306 3.82 13.48 -23.14
CA GLU A 306 5.06 12.78 -23.47
C GLU A 306 5.98 12.60 -22.26
N ARG A 307 6.03 13.61 -21.36
CA ARG A 307 6.79 13.48 -20.12
C ARG A 307 6.16 12.48 -19.14
N ALA A 308 4.83 12.38 -19.13
CA ALA A 308 4.13 11.34 -18.34
C ALA A 308 4.44 9.94 -18.86
N ARG A 309 4.49 9.76 -20.20
CA ARG A 309 4.91 8.48 -20.82
C ARG A 309 6.38 8.15 -20.51
N LEU A 310 7.24 9.17 -20.55
CA LEU A 310 8.65 8.99 -20.20
C LEU A 310 8.83 8.64 -18.71
N THR A 311 7.99 9.21 -17.84
CA THR A 311 7.93 8.84 -16.42
C THR A 311 7.58 7.35 -16.25
N LEU A 312 6.56 6.86 -16.95
CA LEU A 312 6.21 5.44 -16.97
C LEU A 312 7.40 4.56 -17.42
N ARG A 313 8.06 4.94 -18.53
CA ARG A 313 9.20 4.16 -19.06
C ARG A 313 10.33 4.07 -18.06
N TYR A 314 10.77 5.19 -17.47
CA TYR A 314 11.85 5.18 -16.49
C TYR A 314 11.47 4.43 -15.23
N ALA A 315 10.25 4.57 -14.73
CA ALA A 315 9.80 3.83 -13.55
C ALA A 315 9.79 2.31 -13.82
N ALA A 316 9.26 1.88 -14.97
CA ALA A 316 9.28 0.48 -15.37
C ALA A 316 10.72 -0.06 -15.53
N MET A 317 11.62 0.72 -16.15
CA MET A 317 13.03 0.31 -16.29
C MET A 317 13.73 0.17 -14.93
N ILE A 318 13.53 1.11 -14.02
CA ILE A 318 14.09 1.04 -12.66
C ILE A 318 13.53 -0.19 -11.93
N ALA A 319 12.21 -0.40 -11.97
CA ALA A 319 11.57 -1.54 -11.33
C ALA A 319 12.03 -2.88 -11.93
N CYS A 320 12.20 -2.97 -13.26
CA CYS A 320 12.77 -4.15 -13.91
C CYS A 320 14.22 -4.42 -13.49
N ALA A 321 15.05 -3.38 -13.40
CA ALA A 321 16.46 -3.54 -13.00
C ALA A 321 16.57 -4.08 -11.56
N PHE A 322 15.78 -3.51 -10.64
CA PHE A 322 15.74 -4.01 -9.25
C PHE A 322 15.12 -5.39 -9.16
N GLY A 323 13.96 -5.63 -9.80
CA GLY A 323 13.33 -6.94 -9.80
C GLY A 323 14.20 -8.04 -10.40
N ALA A 324 14.98 -7.73 -11.45
CA ALA A 324 15.97 -8.68 -11.98
C ALA A 324 17.08 -8.97 -10.96
N ALA A 325 17.58 -7.96 -10.26
CA ALA A 325 18.57 -8.16 -9.19
C ALA A 325 18.00 -8.98 -8.03
N GLU A 326 16.73 -8.70 -7.62
CA GLU A 326 16.02 -9.50 -6.59
C GLU A 326 15.85 -10.95 -7.03
N VAL A 327 15.41 -11.20 -8.27
CA VAL A 327 15.27 -12.56 -8.81
C VAL A 327 16.62 -13.28 -8.77
N LEU A 328 17.69 -12.67 -9.29
CA LEU A 328 19.01 -13.28 -9.27
C LEU A 328 19.48 -13.58 -7.85
N LEU A 329 19.33 -12.65 -6.92
CA LEU A 329 19.76 -12.83 -5.53
C LEU A 329 18.97 -13.95 -4.85
N ILE A 330 17.65 -13.91 -4.92
CA ILE A 330 16.77 -14.85 -4.22
C ILE A 330 16.94 -16.28 -4.73
N GLN A 331 17.24 -16.51 -6.01
CA GLN A 331 17.49 -17.87 -6.50
C GLN A 331 18.63 -18.56 -5.74
N PHE A 332 19.59 -17.83 -5.18
CA PHE A 332 20.72 -18.39 -4.44
C PHE A 332 20.52 -18.40 -2.92
N ILE A 333 19.73 -17.47 -2.38
CA ILE A 333 19.62 -17.28 -0.93
C ILE A 333 18.20 -17.55 -0.36
N ALA A 334 17.24 -18.04 -1.16
CA ALA A 334 15.87 -18.19 -0.72
C ALA A 334 15.72 -19.07 0.52
N GLU A 335 16.32 -20.28 0.52
CA GLU A 335 16.27 -21.21 1.66
C GLU A 335 16.99 -20.64 2.90
N PRO A 336 18.25 -20.16 2.84
CA PRO A 336 18.89 -19.47 3.96
C PRO A 336 18.08 -18.28 4.48
N LEU A 337 17.45 -17.50 3.61
CA LEU A 337 16.66 -16.34 4.01
C LEU A 337 15.41 -16.75 4.78
N VAL A 338 14.70 -17.77 4.35
CA VAL A 338 13.56 -18.32 5.10
C VAL A 338 14.04 -18.95 6.42
N GLY A 339 15.18 -19.61 6.42
CA GLY A 339 15.83 -20.19 7.60
C GLY A 339 16.18 -19.20 8.71
N LEU A 340 16.27 -17.90 8.41
CA LEU A 340 16.40 -16.84 9.44
C LEU A 340 15.15 -16.72 10.34
N PHE A 341 14.00 -17.17 9.84
CA PHE A 341 12.71 -17.04 10.53
C PHE A 341 12.23 -18.35 11.18
N THR A 342 12.89 -19.45 10.91
CA THR A 342 12.51 -20.78 11.45
C THR A 342 13.72 -21.69 11.62
N PRO A 343 13.80 -22.43 12.74
CA PRO A 343 14.80 -23.48 12.92
C PRO A 343 14.44 -24.78 12.19
N ASP A 344 13.20 -24.94 11.67
CA ASP A 344 12.73 -26.13 10.99
C ASP A 344 13.24 -26.16 9.53
N ALA A 345 14.14 -27.10 9.25
CA ALA A 345 14.73 -27.26 7.92
C ALA A 345 13.69 -27.58 6.83
N ALA A 346 12.62 -28.34 7.15
CA ALA A 346 11.58 -28.66 6.19
C ALA A 346 10.78 -27.40 5.79
N VAL A 347 10.49 -26.53 6.76
CA VAL A 347 9.84 -25.25 6.52
C VAL A 347 10.75 -24.32 5.70
N ALA A 348 12.06 -24.29 5.99
CA ALA A 348 13.03 -23.48 5.26
C ALA A 348 13.13 -23.90 3.78
N VAL A 349 13.19 -25.21 3.51
CA VAL A 349 13.22 -25.75 2.13
C VAL A 349 11.91 -25.45 1.39
N ALA A 350 10.76 -25.72 1.99
CA ALA A 350 9.45 -25.47 1.37
C ALA A 350 9.25 -23.96 1.10
N GLY A 351 9.62 -23.11 2.06
CA GLY A 351 9.56 -21.66 1.91
C GLY A 351 10.54 -21.13 0.86
N GLY A 352 11.74 -21.68 0.79
CA GLY A 352 12.72 -21.40 -0.26
C GLY A 352 12.18 -21.70 -1.66
N GLN A 353 11.52 -22.86 -1.84
CA GLN A 353 10.87 -23.23 -3.10
C GLN A 353 9.74 -22.25 -3.47
N TYR A 354 8.89 -21.91 -2.50
CA TYR A 354 7.81 -20.94 -2.72
C TYR A 354 8.35 -19.57 -3.09
N LEU A 355 9.36 -19.10 -2.38
CA LEU A 355 9.99 -17.79 -2.61
C LEU A 355 10.70 -17.72 -3.97
N CYS A 356 11.40 -18.78 -4.39
CA CYS A 356 12.03 -18.88 -5.72
C CYS A 356 11.01 -18.78 -6.85
N GLY A 357 9.82 -19.33 -6.68
CA GLY A 357 8.73 -19.18 -7.63
C GLY A 357 8.09 -17.79 -7.57
N TYR A 358 7.84 -17.31 -6.36
CA TYR A 358 7.13 -16.05 -6.12
C TYR A 358 7.94 -14.81 -6.53
N ILE A 359 9.28 -14.83 -6.39
CA ILE A 359 10.11 -13.65 -6.66
C ILE A 359 9.94 -13.08 -8.08
N TRP A 360 9.59 -13.91 -9.05
CA TRP A 360 9.26 -13.47 -10.39
C TRP A 360 8.04 -12.53 -10.42
N ASP A 361 7.16 -12.65 -9.42
CA ASP A 361 6.04 -11.72 -9.25
C ASP A 361 6.53 -10.30 -8.95
N SER A 362 7.56 -10.11 -8.11
CA SER A 362 8.15 -8.79 -7.83
C SER A 362 8.67 -8.13 -9.10
N PHE A 363 9.35 -8.89 -9.97
CA PHE A 363 9.84 -8.39 -11.27
C PHE A 363 8.69 -7.92 -12.17
N PHE A 364 7.67 -8.74 -12.37
CA PHE A 364 6.52 -8.39 -13.20
C PHE A 364 5.64 -7.32 -12.56
N ALA A 365 5.46 -7.36 -11.24
CA ALA A 365 4.70 -6.37 -10.50
C ALA A 365 5.29 -4.96 -10.65
N GLY A 366 6.61 -4.81 -10.71
CA GLY A 366 7.24 -3.52 -10.95
C GLY A 366 6.77 -2.85 -12.25
N VAL A 367 6.60 -3.62 -13.30
CA VAL A 367 6.08 -3.13 -14.59
C VAL A 367 4.58 -2.82 -14.50
N GLN A 368 3.77 -3.78 -14.02
CA GLN A 368 2.31 -3.58 -13.95
C GLN A 368 1.93 -2.44 -13.01
N PHE A 369 2.63 -2.25 -11.88
CA PHE A 369 2.38 -1.16 -10.95
C PHE A 369 2.73 0.20 -11.56
N SER A 370 3.78 0.26 -12.38
CA SER A 370 4.12 1.46 -13.15
C SER A 370 2.99 1.81 -14.15
N PHE A 371 2.42 0.83 -14.85
CA PHE A 371 1.24 1.03 -15.70
C PHE A 371 0.01 1.45 -14.90
N SER A 372 -0.26 0.82 -13.76
CA SER A 372 -1.36 1.21 -12.86
C SER A 372 -1.21 2.67 -12.43
N GLY A 373 -0.01 3.10 -12.07
CA GLY A 373 0.30 4.49 -11.75
C GLY A 373 0.00 5.43 -12.93
N TYR A 374 0.36 5.05 -14.14
CA TYR A 374 0.07 5.83 -15.35
C TYR A 374 -1.44 5.92 -15.63
N PHE A 375 -2.18 4.82 -15.51
CA PHE A 375 -3.64 4.83 -15.68
C PHE A 375 -4.33 5.70 -14.63
N CYS A 376 -3.87 5.66 -13.38
CA CYS A 376 -4.34 6.57 -12.32
C CYS A 376 -4.04 8.02 -12.68
N ALA A 377 -2.82 8.34 -13.14
CA ALA A 377 -2.43 9.67 -13.57
C ALA A 377 -3.31 10.22 -14.71
N CYS A 378 -3.75 9.34 -15.63
CA CYS A 378 -4.69 9.66 -16.71
C CYS A 378 -6.17 9.74 -16.25
N GLY A 379 -6.47 9.51 -14.97
CA GLY A 379 -7.85 9.41 -14.47
C GLY A 379 -8.60 8.18 -14.93
N LYS A 380 -7.89 7.12 -15.36
CA LYS A 380 -8.42 5.84 -15.87
C LYS A 380 -8.14 4.68 -14.93
N SER A 381 -8.22 4.91 -13.63
CA SER A 381 -7.95 3.91 -12.58
C SER A 381 -8.82 2.65 -12.65
N GLY A 382 -9.99 2.73 -13.30
CA GLY A 382 -10.80 1.54 -13.59
C GLY A 382 -10.05 0.49 -14.41
N ILE A 383 -9.10 0.89 -15.28
CA ILE A 383 -8.25 -0.05 -16.04
C ILE A 383 -7.26 -0.72 -15.06
N SER A 384 -6.73 0.05 -14.09
CA SER A 384 -5.85 -0.46 -13.05
C SER A 384 -6.54 -1.53 -12.20
N PHE A 385 -7.77 -1.28 -11.78
CA PHE A 385 -8.59 -2.29 -11.09
C PHE A 385 -8.84 -3.52 -11.96
N LEU A 386 -9.26 -3.31 -13.22
CA LEU A 386 -9.70 -4.38 -14.11
C LEU A 386 -8.59 -5.40 -14.37
N HIS A 387 -7.36 -4.97 -14.74
CA HIS A 387 -6.28 -5.91 -15.02
C HIS A 387 -5.86 -6.71 -13.79
N ASN A 388 -5.85 -6.08 -12.60
CA ASN A 388 -5.57 -6.78 -11.34
C ASN A 388 -6.67 -7.79 -10.99
N PHE A 389 -7.93 -7.37 -11.08
CA PHE A 389 -9.07 -8.24 -10.81
C PHE A 389 -9.07 -9.48 -11.72
N LEU A 390 -8.92 -9.28 -13.04
CA LEU A 390 -8.82 -10.38 -13.99
C LEU A 390 -7.64 -11.30 -13.68
N SER A 391 -6.48 -10.76 -13.37
CA SER A 391 -5.29 -11.52 -12.98
C SER A 391 -5.54 -12.41 -11.76
N ILE A 392 -6.15 -11.84 -10.71
CA ILE A 392 -6.43 -12.56 -9.47
C ILE A 392 -7.42 -13.69 -9.71
N VAL A 393 -8.55 -13.39 -10.38
CA VAL A 393 -9.66 -14.34 -10.54
C VAL A 393 -9.37 -15.42 -11.59
N LEU A 394 -8.68 -15.09 -12.67
CA LEU A 394 -8.46 -16.02 -13.78
C LEU A 394 -7.14 -16.77 -13.70
N ILE A 395 -6.10 -16.19 -13.09
CA ILE A 395 -4.75 -16.76 -13.16
C ILE A 395 -4.21 -17.05 -11.75
N ARG A 396 -4.09 -16.03 -10.88
CA ARG A 396 -3.36 -16.13 -9.61
C ARG A 396 -3.98 -17.15 -8.67
N VAL A 397 -5.26 -17.00 -8.35
CA VAL A 397 -5.97 -17.88 -7.40
C VAL A 397 -6.21 -19.26 -8.02
N PRO A 398 -6.76 -19.40 -9.24
CA PRO A 398 -6.90 -20.73 -9.85
C PRO A 398 -5.55 -21.42 -10.08
N GLY A 399 -4.53 -20.69 -10.51
CA GLY A 399 -3.18 -21.23 -10.69
C GLY A 399 -2.58 -21.76 -9.41
N ALA A 400 -2.68 -21.01 -8.29
CA ALA A 400 -2.23 -21.46 -6.98
C ALA A 400 -2.98 -22.72 -6.51
N TYR A 401 -4.30 -22.78 -6.72
CA TYR A 401 -5.12 -23.97 -6.39
C TYR A 401 -4.73 -25.17 -7.23
N LEU A 402 -4.59 -25.05 -8.55
CA LEU A 402 -4.16 -26.12 -9.43
C LEU A 402 -2.74 -26.59 -9.12
N ALA A 403 -1.82 -25.64 -8.89
CA ALA A 403 -0.46 -25.95 -8.48
C ALA A 403 -0.43 -26.76 -7.16
N SER A 404 -1.23 -26.34 -6.18
CA SER A 404 -1.37 -27.06 -4.91
C SER A 404 -1.86 -28.50 -5.10
N ARG A 405 -2.75 -28.74 -6.05
CA ARG A 405 -3.37 -30.05 -6.28
C ARG A 405 -2.47 -30.98 -7.10
N TYR A 406 -1.83 -30.46 -8.16
CA TYR A 406 -1.06 -31.28 -9.10
C TYR A 406 0.41 -31.45 -8.71
N PHE A 407 0.94 -30.54 -7.85
CA PHE A 407 2.33 -30.58 -7.40
C PHE A 407 2.40 -30.60 -5.86
N PRO A 408 1.90 -31.69 -5.20
CA PRO A 408 1.83 -31.74 -3.75
C PRO A 408 3.21 -31.77 -3.05
N GLN A 409 4.28 -32.10 -3.78
CA GLN A 409 5.63 -32.29 -3.22
C GLN A 409 6.48 -31.02 -3.23
N THR A 410 6.00 -29.92 -3.84
CA THR A 410 6.77 -28.68 -3.94
C THR A 410 5.85 -27.45 -3.96
N LEU A 411 6.30 -26.34 -3.37
CA LEU A 411 5.60 -25.07 -3.38
C LEU A 411 6.01 -24.14 -4.54
N LEU A 412 7.05 -24.50 -5.31
CA LEU A 412 7.56 -23.66 -6.39
C LEU A 412 6.49 -23.29 -7.44
N PRO A 413 5.65 -24.24 -7.95
CA PRO A 413 4.60 -23.90 -8.92
C PRO A 413 3.52 -22.99 -8.34
N MET A 414 3.26 -23.10 -7.02
CA MET A 414 2.30 -22.22 -6.34
C MET A 414 2.83 -20.78 -6.25
N GLY A 415 4.14 -20.59 -6.05
CA GLY A 415 4.78 -19.28 -6.15
C GLY A 415 4.72 -18.72 -7.58
N LEU A 416 5.02 -19.52 -8.59
CA LEU A 416 4.95 -19.14 -10.01
C LEU A 416 3.53 -18.75 -10.47
N ALA A 417 2.49 -19.26 -9.84
CA ALA A 417 1.11 -18.87 -10.15
C ALA A 417 0.88 -17.37 -9.91
N SER A 418 1.46 -16.80 -8.85
CA SER A 418 1.41 -15.36 -8.60
C SER A 418 2.12 -14.58 -9.71
N ALA A 419 3.33 -14.98 -10.06
CA ALA A 419 4.12 -14.37 -11.14
C ALA A 419 3.39 -14.43 -12.50
N SER A 420 2.74 -15.55 -12.81
CA SER A 420 1.93 -15.71 -14.03
C SER A 420 0.75 -14.72 -14.06
N GLY A 421 0.15 -14.45 -12.90
CA GLY A 421 -0.90 -13.44 -12.75
C GLY A 421 -0.40 -12.04 -13.11
N SER A 422 0.77 -11.64 -12.61
CA SER A 422 1.35 -10.34 -12.93
C SER A 422 1.80 -10.22 -14.38
N LEU A 423 2.30 -11.28 -14.97
CA LEU A 423 2.62 -11.33 -16.40
C LEU A 423 1.35 -11.14 -17.27
N PHE A 424 0.25 -11.81 -16.92
CA PHE A 424 -1.04 -11.60 -17.56
C PHE A 424 -1.53 -10.15 -17.41
N SER A 425 -1.39 -9.56 -16.22
CA SER A 425 -1.69 -8.14 -16.00
C SER A 425 -0.91 -7.22 -16.92
N ILE A 426 0.39 -7.48 -17.13
CA ILE A 426 1.22 -6.68 -18.05
C ILE A 426 0.65 -6.74 -19.49
N LEU A 427 0.25 -7.92 -19.96
CA LEU A 427 -0.35 -8.06 -21.29
C LEU A 427 -1.61 -7.19 -21.43
N VAL A 428 -2.50 -7.23 -20.45
CA VAL A 428 -3.71 -6.39 -20.42
C VAL A 428 -3.33 -4.89 -20.37
N CYS A 429 -2.33 -4.51 -19.57
CA CYS A 429 -1.85 -3.13 -19.49
C CYS A 429 -1.29 -2.63 -20.83
N VAL A 430 -0.48 -3.43 -21.52
CA VAL A 430 0.10 -3.06 -22.83
C VAL A 430 -0.99 -2.87 -23.88
N ILE A 431 -1.98 -3.76 -23.92
CA ILE A 431 -3.13 -3.64 -24.83
C ILE A 431 -3.93 -2.37 -24.52
N ALA A 432 -4.26 -2.13 -23.25
CA ALA A 432 -4.98 -0.94 -22.83
C ALA A 432 -4.21 0.36 -23.17
N TYR A 433 -2.90 0.36 -22.94
CA TYR A 433 -2.01 1.48 -23.25
C TYR A 433 -1.99 1.75 -24.77
N ALA A 434 -1.86 0.71 -25.60
CA ALA A 434 -1.87 0.84 -27.05
C ALA A 434 -3.21 1.43 -27.57
N ILE A 435 -4.35 1.00 -26.98
CA ILE A 435 -5.67 1.56 -27.29
C ILE A 435 -5.75 3.05 -26.94
N ILE A 436 -5.24 3.43 -25.76
CA ILE A 436 -5.22 4.83 -25.31
C ILE A 436 -4.41 5.67 -26.30
N LEU A 437 -3.21 5.23 -26.68
CA LEU A 437 -2.35 5.95 -27.62
C LEU A 437 -3.00 6.12 -29.00
N ARG A 438 -3.66 5.07 -29.52
CA ARG A 438 -4.37 5.15 -30.79
C ARG A 438 -5.50 6.17 -30.76
N ARG A 439 -6.26 6.23 -29.66
CA ARG A 439 -7.35 7.21 -29.49
C ARG A 439 -6.82 8.64 -29.41
N GLU A 440 -5.71 8.86 -28.70
CA GLU A 440 -5.08 10.17 -28.59
C GLU A 440 -4.50 10.66 -29.94
N ARG A 441 -3.94 9.78 -30.76
CA ARG A 441 -3.48 10.12 -32.12
C ARG A 441 -4.65 10.54 -33.00
N ARG A 442 -5.72 9.74 -33.06
CA ARG A 442 -6.91 10.06 -33.83
C ARG A 442 -7.56 11.40 -33.43
N ALA A 443 -7.56 11.74 -32.13
CA ALA A 443 -8.09 13.00 -31.64
C ALA A 443 -7.19 14.22 -31.95
N ARG A 444 -5.95 14.01 -32.41
CA ARG A 444 -5.05 15.07 -32.89
C ARG A 444 -5.08 15.26 -34.41
N GLU A 445 -5.50 14.26 -35.13
CA GLU A 445 -5.55 14.22 -36.59
C GLU A 445 -6.92 14.64 -37.14
N GLY A 446 -7.99 14.62 -36.33
CA GLY A 446 -9.31 15.16 -36.61
C GLY A 446 -9.59 16.43 -35.82
#